data_693c6351efadb8d69f2a2b8331ef6bd2
#
_entry.id   693c6351efadb8d69f2a2b8331ef6bd2
#
_cell.length_a   1.000
_cell.length_b   1.000
_cell.length_c   1.000
_cell.angle_alpha   90.00
_cell.angle_beta   90.00
_cell.angle_gamma   90.00
#
_symmetry.space_group_name_H-M   'P 1'
#
loop_
_entity.id
_entity.type
_entity.pdbx_description
1 polymer ?
#
loop_
_entity_poly.entity_id
_entity_poly.type
_entity_poly.pdbx_seq_one_letter_code
_entity_poly.pdbx_strand_id
1 'polypeptide(L)'
;MGCSAYYFIDHVQLGLAPSYPNHQSEWEGLNGLLNKLRNTQAQANSAKGQIDTLSNSITARREEYGEGKQCHDQYVALKNNVNEINNLLEDSFDALTDSGAINDLEEVRKTIQDAEDDAGDTIYDSMHDHTNKWAKRIFIAVFTLTLIFSLLAIAILFLYFCFKSTLFRIIYVIIWNISMLLMILTILEGVSFGIVGYIFSDAVQVGNYILSSENLKSTDPIIFEKSDNYTSNLIDTCANGDGNFTKVVEGGNKLNQNLENWKQNRENYITTKNNINCNDDTKTNQLKNYYDQLISVIDQSLDMTYNITNVSCSFAKNDKNIFLNEADTGGIKGIGLGACSFLVGIFLGISVVAGILLVHKYQLPSNNNERNKNMNNTDVNESRENIRQGNNAQNPNMMFQNK
;
A
#
# COMPACT_ATOMS: atom_id res chain seq x y z
N MET A 1 -5.57 -6.14 23.62
CA MET A 1 -4.88 -7.03 22.66
C MET A 1 -5.77 -7.45 21.49
N GLY A 2 -6.93 -8.06 21.67
CA GLY A 2 -7.81 -8.42 20.53
C GLY A 2 -8.18 -7.24 19.61
N CYS A 3 -8.43 -6.06 20.17
CA CYS A 3 -8.67 -4.85 19.37
C CYS A 3 -7.46 -4.43 18.51
N SER A 4 -6.24 -4.60 19.03
CA SER A 4 -5.02 -4.21 18.29
C SER A 4 -4.71 -5.16 17.13
N ALA A 5 -4.99 -6.47 17.29
CA ALA A 5 -4.86 -7.43 16.18
C ALA A 5 -5.86 -7.12 15.05
N TYR A 6 -7.07 -6.74 15.41
CA TYR A 6 -8.06 -6.30 14.43
C TYR A 6 -7.60 -5.07 13.67
N TYR A 7 -7.13 -4.04 14.37
CA TYR A 7 -6.62 -2.83 13.74
C TYR A 7 -5.40 -3.09 12.84
N PHE A 8 -4.51 -4.01 13.23
CA PHE A 8 -3.38 -4.40 12.39
C PHE A 8 -3.85 -5.02 11.07
N ILE A 9 -4.77 -6.00 11.14
CA ILE A 9 -5.29 -6.66 9.95
C ILE A 9 -6.02 -5.67 9.06
N ASP A 10 -6.85 -4.80 9.63
CA ASP A 10 -7.60 -3.78 8.93
C ASP A 10 -6.67 -2.79 8.20
N HIS A 11 -5.59 -2.35 8.85
CA HIS A 11 -4.62 -1.45 8.25
C HIS A 11 -3.75 -2.11 7.18
N VAL A 12 -3.38 -3.37 7.34
CA VAL A 12 -2.68 -4.14 6.29
C VAL A 12 -3.58 -4.33 5.08
N GLN A 13 -4.86 -4.61 5.28
CA GLN A 13 -5.82 -4.71 4.17
C GLN A 13 -6.00 -3.40 3.43
N LEU A 14 -6.15 -2.28 4.16
CA LEU A 14 -6.23 -0.94 3.56
C LEU A 14 -4.96 -0.58 2.78
N GLY A 15 -3.79 -1.00 3.27
CA GLY A 15 -2.51 -0.77 2.59
C GLY A 15 -2.29 -1.66 1.35
N LEU A 16 -2.83 -2.89 1.34
CA LEU A 16 -2.66 -3.85 0.24
C LEU A 16 -3.72 -3.72 -0.86
N ALA A 17 -4.85 -3.10 -0.58
CA ALA A 17 -5.93 -2.88 -1.53
C ALA A 17 -6.24 -1.38 -1.68
N PRO A 18 -5.33 -0.60 -2.27
CA PRO A 18 -5.46 0.85 -2.38
C PRO A 18 -6.68 1.30 -3.19
N SER A 19 -7.19 0.48 -4.08
CA SER A 19 -8.34 0.78 -4.94
C SER A 19 -9.71 0.48 -4.31
N TYR A 20 -9.75 -0.09 -3.11
CA TYR A 20 -11.00 -0.45 -2.46
C TYR A 20 -11.67 0.75 -1.77
N PRO A 21 -12.96 0.72 -1.47
CA PRO A 21 -13.93 1.86 -1.53
C PRO A 21 -13.49 3.21 -0.96
N ASN A 22 -12.39 3.26 -0.24
CA ASN A 22 -11.83 4.51 0.28
C ASN A 22 -10.84 5.19 -0.69
N HIS A 23 -10.45 4.54 -1.78
CA HIS A 23 -9.48 5.01 -2.77
C HIS A 23 -10.08 5.21 -4.18
N GLN A 24 -11.40 5.28 -4.27
CA GLN A 24 -12.12 5.53 -5.53
C GLN A 24 -11.70 6.86 -6.20
N SER A 25 -11.24 7.83 -5.40
CA SER A 25 -10.70 9.10 -5.89
C SER A 25 -9.43 8.95 -6.74
N GLU A 26 -8.64 7.91 -6.55
CA GLU A 26 -7.41 7.64 -7.30
C GLU A 26 -7.73 7.26 -8.75
N TRP A 27 -8.69 6.36 -8.93
CA TRP A 27 -9.18 5.99 -10.25
C TRP A 27 -9.86 7.16 -10.96
N GLU A 28 -10.63 7.96 -10.22
CA GLU A 28 -11.19 9.20 -10.76
C GLU A 28 -10.06 10.16 -11.18
N GLY A 29 -8.99 10.26 -10.40
CA GLY A 29 -7.80 11.08 -10.69
C GLY A 29 -7.11 10.68 -11.98
N LEU A 30 -6.75 9.41 -12.14
CA LEU A 30 -6.08 8.88 -13.34
C LEU A 30 -7.04 8.86 -14.54
N ASN A 31 -8.26 8.40 -14.37
CA ASN A 31 -9.29 8.44 -15.41
C ASN A 31 -9.64 9.88 -15.80
N GLY A 32 -9.74 10.78 -14.84
CA GLY A 32 -9.96 12.22 -15.09
C GLY A 32 -8.81 12.83 -15.89
N LEU A 33 -7.56 12.48 -15.57
CA LEU A 33 -6.37 12.88 -16.31
C LEU A 33 -6.42 12.38 -17.77
N LEU A 34 -6.64 11.08 -17.97
CA LEU A 34 -6.74 10.46 -19.30
C LEU A 34 -7.87 11.06 -20.12
N ASN A 35 -9.05 11.29 -19.54
CA ASN A 35 -10.18 11.88 -20.21
C ASN A 35 -9.89 13.33 -20.64
N LYS A 36 -9.21 14.11 -19.80
CA LYS A 36 -8.79 15.47 -20.17
C LYS A 36 -7.81 15.46 -21.35
N LEU A 37 -6.82 14.57 -21.32
CA LEU A 37 -5.85 14.45 -22.41
C LEU A 37 -6.50 14.01 -23.72
N ARG A 38 -7.40 13.01 -23.69
CA ARG A 38 -8.15 12.56 -24.87
C ARG A 38 -9.06 13.66 -25.43
N ASN A 39 -9.74 14.38 -24.56
CA ASN A 39 -10.59 15.50 -24.99
C ASN A 39 -9.76 16.60 -25.63
N THR A 40 -8.61 16.92 -25.08
CA THR A 40 -7.71 17.92 -25.66
C THR A 40 -7.16 17.45 -27.01
N GLN A 41 -6.78 16.18 -27.14
CA GLN A 41 -6.37 15.60 -28.43
C GLN A 41 -7.47 15.69 -29.49
N ALA A 42 -8.71 15.39 -29.12
CA ALA A 42 -9.87 15.51 -30.02
C ALA A 42 -10.11 16.98 -30.44
N GLN A 43 -9.98 17.92 -29.51
CA GLN A 43 -10.09 19.34 -29.78
C GLN A 43 -8.94 19.83 -30.68
N ALA A 44 -7.71 19.37 -30.47
CA ALA A 44 -6.56 19.70 -31.31
C ALA A 44 -6.75 19.22 -32.75
N ASN A 45 -7.22 18.00 -32.94
CA ASN A 45 -7.55 17.46 -34.26
C ASN A 45 -8.68 18.28 -34.95
N SER A 46 -9.66 18.73 -34.17
CA SER A 46 -10.72 19.61 -34.69
C SER A 46 -10.17 20.96 -35.12
N ALA A 47 -9.31 21.58 -34.30
CA ALA A 47 -8.68 22.87 -34.65
C ALA A 47 -7.80 22.77 -35.89
N LYS A 48 -7.03 21.67 -36.03
CA LYS A 48 -6.24 21.38 -37.24
C LYS A 48 -7.12 21.26 -38.47
N GLY A 49 -8.23 20.52 -38.40
CA GLY A 49 -9.19 20.43 -39.50
C GLY A 49 -9.83 21.76 -39.89
N GLN A 50 -10.07 22.65 -38.92
CA GLN A 50 -10.58 23.99 -39.19
C GLN A 50 -9.53 24.88 -39.90
N ILE A 51 -8.26 24.82 -39.48
CA ILE A 51 -7.15 25.55 -40.12
C ILE A 51 -6.93 25.05 -41.54
N ASP A 52 -6.95 23.77 -41.80
CA ASP A 52 -6.78 23.17 -43.12
C ASP A 52 -7.93 23.63 -44.04
N THR A 53 -9.17 23.64 -43.54
CA THR A 53 -10.35 24.12 -44.26
C THR A 53 -10.22 25.61 -44.58
N LEU A 54 -9.79 26.41 -43.62
CA LEU A 54 -9.53 27.85 -43.80
C LEU A 54 -8.42 28.09 -44.81
N SER A 55 -7.29 27.41 -44.75
CA SER A 55 -6.18 27.47 -45.67
C SER A 55 -6.60 27.15 -47.12
N ASN A 56 -7.38 26.08 -47.29
CA ASN A 56 -7.94 25.70 -48.59
C ASN A 56 -8.89 26.74 -49.12
N SER A 57 -9.77 27.31 -48.28
CA SER A 57 -10.70 28.36 -48.67
C SER A 57 -10.03 29.65 -49.11
N ILE A 58 -8.97 30.04 -48.42
CA ILE A 58 -8.14 31.19 -48.78
C ILE A 58 -7.37 30.91 -50.10
N THR A 59 -6.81 29.72 -50.24
CA THR A 59 -6.06 29.35 -51.44
C THR A 59 -6.93 29.31 -52.69
N ALA A 60 -8.17 28.83 -52.57
CA ALA A 60 -9.15 28.82 -53.69
C ALA A 60 -9.45 30.21 -54.25
N ARG A 61 -9.26 31.27 -53.47
CA ARG A 61 -9.52 32.64 -53.87
C ARG A 61 -8.27 33.40 -54.31
N ARG A 62 -7.17 32.71 -54.61
CA ARG A 62 -5.90 33.30 -55.06
C ARG A 62 -6.07 34.21 -56.29
N GLU A 63 -6.93 33.82 -57.24
CA GLU A 63 -7.15 34.60 -58.44
C GLU A 63 -7.89 35.92 -58.17
N GLU A 64 -8.75 35.95 -57.15
CA GLU A 64 -9.55 37.11 -56.73
C GLU A 64 -8.68 38.19 -56.06
N TYR A 65 -7.61 37.76 -55.34
CA TYR A 65 -6.68 38.61 -54.58
C TYR A 65 -5.26 38.59 -55.12
N GLY A 66 -5.05 38.23 -56.40
CA GLY A 66 -3.76 38.12 -57.01
C GLY A 66 -2.98 39.43 -57.10
N GLU A 67 -1.74 39.36 -57.54
CA GLU A 67 -0.87 40.52 -57.66
C GLU A 67 -1.51 41.68 -58.48
N GLY A 68 -1.38 42.89 -57.98
CA GLY A 68 -2.03 44.07 -58.56
C GLY A 68 -3.55 44.20 -58.33
N LYS A 69 -4.17 43.28 -57.58
CA LYS A 69 -5.59 43.37 -57.17
C LYS A 69 -5.73 44.10 -55.85
N GLN A 70 -6.95 44.61 -55.61
CA GLN A 70 -7.25 45.20 -54.32
C GLN A 70 -7.12 44.17 -53.19
N CYS A 71 -6.62 44.58 -52.05
CA CYS A 71 -6.37 43.76 -50.88
C CYS A 71 -5.31 42.66 -51.05
N HIS A 72 -4.44 42.72 -52.02
CA HIS A 72 -3.40 41.73 -52.21
C HIS A 72 -2.52 41.56 -50.96
N ASP A 73 -2.05 42.65 -50.38
CA ASP A 73 -1.18 42.64 -49.21
C ASP A 73 -1.88 42.07 -47.98
N GLN A 74 -3.13 42.43 -47.76
CA GLN A 74 -3.94 41.88 -46.64
C GLN A 74 -4.22 40.39 -46.84
N TYR A 75 -4.46 39.94 -48.08
CA TYR A 75 -4.63 38.53 -48.41
C TYR A 75 -3.35 37.73 -48.17
N VAL A 76 -2.20 38.25 -48.58
CA VAL A 76 -0.88 37.60 -48.37
C VAL A 76 -0.56 37.53 -46.89
N ALA A 77 -0.83 38.61 -46.14
CA ALA A 77 -0.64 38.61 -44.69
C ALA A 77 -1.56 37.56 -44.01
N LEU A 78 -2.86 37.46 -44.37
CA LEU A 78 -3.74 36.45 -43.86
C LEU A 78 -3.26 35.03 -44.15
N LYS A 79 -2.79 34.75 -45.35
CA LYS A 79 -2.25 33.44 -45.73
C LYS A 79 -1.04 33.08 -44.88
N ASN A 80 -0.12 34.04 -44.67
CA ASN A 80 1.03 33.84 -43.81
C ASN A 80 0.66 33.58 -42.36
N ASN A 81 -0.33 34.31 -41.83
CA ASN A 81 -0.84 34.13 -40.48
C ASN A 81 -1.50 32.77 -40.29
N VAL A 82 -2.25 32.27 -41.28
CA VAL A 82 -2.85 30.92 -41.24
C VAL A 82 -1.73 29.84 -41.21
N ASN A 83 -0.69 29.99 -42.02
CA ASN A 83 0.45 29.06 -41.98
C ASN A 83 1.20 29.11 -40.65
N GLU A 84 1.36 30.31 -40.06
CA GLU A 84 1.98 30.47 -38.73
C GLU A 84 1.15 29.76 -37.65
N ILE A 85 -0.15 29.93 -37.66
CA ILE A 85 -1.03 29.25 -36.71
C ILE A 85 -1.08 27.74 -36.92
N ASN A 86 -1.01 27.27 -38.19
CA ASN A 86 -0.90 25.85 -38.47
C ASN A 86 0.38 25.25 -37.87
N ASN A 87 1.52 25.91 -38.09
CA ASN A 87 2.80 25.49 -37.53
C ASN A 87 2.77 25.51 -35.97
N LEU A 88 2.20 26.56 -35.39
CA LEU A 88 2.06 26.68 -33.94
C LEU A 88 1.17 25.61 -33.34
N LEU A 89 0.09 25.22 -34.03
CA LEU A 89 -0.77 24.09 -33.67
C LEU A 89 0.01 22.78 -33.70
N GLU A 90 0.74 22.54 -34.80
CA GLU A 90 1.54 21.34 -34.96
C GLU A 90 2.61 21.25 -33.85
N ASP A 91 3.39 22.30 -33.64
CA ASP A 91 4.40 22.35 -32.56
C ASP A 91 3.82 22.19 -31.14
N SER A 92 2.58 22.66 -30.91
CA SER A 92 1.93 22.59 -29.58
C SER A 92 1.34 21.22 -29.27
N PHE A 93 0.80 20.54 -30.27
CA PHE A 93 0.00 19.34 -30.07
C PHE A 93 0.65 18.06 -30.57
N ASP A 94 1.65 18.12 -31.44
CA ASP A 94 2.48 16.95 -31.78
C ASP A 94 3.19 16.41 -30.53
N ALA A 95 3.65 17.29 -29.65
CA ALA A 95 4.24 16.90 -28.36
C ALA A 95 3.28 16.09 -27.47
N LEU A 96 1.95 16.25 -27.64
CA LEU A 96 0.94 15.47 -26.89
C LEU A 96 0.54 14.18 -27.60
N THR A 97 0.61 14.16 -28.94
CA THR A 97 0.21 13.02 -29.76
C THR A 97 1.36 12.06 -30.05
N ASP A 98 2.55 12.59 -30.29
CA ASP A 98 3.74 11.79 -30.60
C ASP A 98 4.49 11.28 -29.36
N SER A 99 4.31 11.91 -28.22
CA SER A 99 5.00 11.49 -26.98
C SER A 99 4.56 10.13 -26.42
N GLY A 100 3.50 9.54 -26.96
CA GLY A 100 2.95 8.29 -26.41
C GLY A 100 2.32 8.46 -25.04
N ALA A 101 2.34 9.66 -24.44
CA ALA A 101 1.93 9.90 -23.05
C ALA A 101 0.53 9.39 -22.71
N ILE A 102 -0.41 9.45 -23.66
CA ILE A 102 -1.75 8.90 -23.47
C ILE A 102 -1.70 7.37 -23.45
N ASN A 103 -0.91 6.75 -24.32
CA ASN A 103 -0.76 5.30 -24.41
C ASN A 103 -0.02 4.77 -23.18
N ASP A 104 1.04 5.45 -22.74
CA ASP A 104 1.82 5.08 -21.57
C ASP A 104 0.95 5.16 -20.29
N LEU A 105 0.15 6.21 -20.14
CA LEU A 105 -0.80 6.32 -19.02
C LEU A 105 -1.91 5.28 -19.09
N GLU A 106 -2.36 4.91 -20.28
CA GLU A 106 -3.33 3.84 -20.47
C GLU A 106 -2.75 2.47 -20.11
N GLU A 107 -1.48 2.22 -20.43
CA GLU A 107 -0.76 1.02 -20.01
C GLU A 107 -0.59 0.98 -18.49
N VAL A 108 -0.21 2.09 -17.87
CA VAL A 108 -0.17 2.22 -16.40
C VAL A 108 -1.54 1.95 -15.79
N ARG A 109 -2.63 2.54 -16.35
CA ARG A 109 -3.99 2.28 -15.90
C ARG A 109 -4.34 0.79 -15.99
N LYS A 110 -4.01 0.16 -17.11
CA LYS A 110 -4.26 -1.25 -17.34
C LYS A 110 -3.46 -2.12 -16.38
N THR A 111 -2.19 -1.82 -16.16
CA THR A 111 -1.33 -2.56 -15.21
C THR A 111 -1.87 -2.48 -13.80
N ILE A 112 -2.34 -1.30 -13.38
CA ILE A 112 -2.98 -1.12 -12.06
C ILE A 112 -4.29 -1.92 -12.00
N GLN A 113 -5.09 -1.90 -13.06
CA GLN A 113 -6.35 -2.65 -13.12
C GLN A 113 -6.12 -4.16 -13.11
N ASP A 114 -5.17 -4.65 -13.89
CA ASP A 114 -4.79 -6.09 -13.90
C ASP A 114 -4.25 -6.50 -12.51
N ALA A 115 -3.46 -5.64 -11.85
CA ALA A 115 -2.99 -5.87 -10.49
C ALA A 115 -4.13 -5.81 -9.45
N GLU A 116 -5.16 -4.98 -9.67
CA GLU A 116 -6.37 -4.92 -8.85
C GLU A 116 -7.21 -6.18 -9.02
N ASP A 117 -7.44 -6.61 -10.25
CA ASP A 117 -8.22 -7.83 -10.56
C ASP A 117 -7.51 -9.06 -9.98
N ASP A 118 -6.18 -9.18 -10.14
CA ASP A 118 -5.41 -10.31 -9.63
C ASP A 118 -5.23 -10.27 -8.09
N ALA A 119 -4.98 -9.11 -7.52
CA ALA A 119 -4.74 -8.92 -6.08
C ALA A 119 -6.03 -8.64 -5.30
N GLY A 120 -6.98 -7.91 -5.89
CA GLY A 120 -8.25 -7.55 -5.27
C GLY A 120 -9.12 -8.77 -5.03
N ASP A 121 -9.38 -9.57 -6.06
CA ASP A 121 -10.22 -10.76 -5.95
C ASP A 121 -9.54 -11.86 -5.11
N THR A 122 -8.25 -12.09 -5.29
CA THR A 122 -7.55 -13.19 -4.61
C THR A 122 -7.09 -12.79 -3.19
N ILE A 123 -6.55 -11.60 -3.01
CA ILE A 123 -6.02 -11.17 -1.71
C ILE A 123 -7.12 -10.55 -0.86
N TYR A 124 -7.95 -9.69 -1.42
CA TYR A 124 -8.99 -9.03 -0.65
C TYR A 124 -10.09 -9.98 -0.20
N ASP A 125 -10.65 -10.79 -1.10
CA ASP A 125 -11.70 -11.75 -0.77
C ASP A 125 -11.17 -12.87 0.12
N SER A 126 -9.97 -13.40 -0.17
CA SER A 126 -9.35 -14.40 0.71
C SER A 126 -8.89 -13.82 2.04
N MET A 127 -8.32 -12.62 2.08
CA MET A 127 -7.92 -11.98 3.34
C MET A 127 -9.11 -11.41 4.09
N HIS A 128 -10.07 -10.78 3.42
CA HIS A 128 -11.26 -10.22 4.07
C HIS A 128 -12.15 -11.31 4.65
N ASP A 129 -12.48 -12.35 3.90
CA ASP A 129 -13.36 -13.41 4.37
C ASP A 129 -12.65 -14.39 5.33
N HIS A 130 -11.40 -14.76 5.07
CA HIS A 130 -10.69 -15.69 5.94
C HIS A 130 -9.99 -14.99 7.11
N THR A 131 -9.36 -13.85 6.90
CA THR A 131 -8.61 -13.15 7.96
C THR A 131 -9.54 -12.37 8.88
N ASN A 132 -10.52 -11.65 8.34
CA ASN A 132 -11.48 -10.89 9.16
C ASN A 132 -12.46 -11.80 9.89
N LYS A 133 -12.92 -12.88 9.27
CA LYS A 133 -13.89 -13.80 9.89
C LYS A 133 -13.27 -14.84 10.80
N TRP A 134 -12.13 -15.44 10.41
CA TRP A 134 -11.54 -16.57 11.14
C TRP A 134 -10.34 -16.17 11.98
N ALA A 135 -9.36 -15.45 11.44
CA ALA A 135 -8.16 -15.08 12.19
C ALA A 135 -8.50 -14.19 13.39
N LYS A 136 -9.38 -13.20 13.21
CA LYS A 136 -9.88 -12.35 14.30
C LYS A 136 -10.58 -13.16 15.38
N ARG A 137 -11.43 -14.13 15.00
CA ARG A 137 -12.15 -15.00 15.96
C ARG A 137 -11.19 -15.93 16.68
N ILE A 138 -10.24 -16.52 15.97
CA ILE A 138 -9.21 -17.40 16.56
C ILE A 138 -8.36 -16.61 17.54
N PHE A 139 -7.92 -15.41 17.18
CA PHE A 139 -7.17 -14.52 18.06
C PHE A 139 -7.90 -14.19 19.35
N ILE A 140 -9.14 -13.69 19.23
CA ILE A 140 -9.96 -13.35 20.39
C ILE A 140 -10.18 -14.60 21.24
N ALA A 141 -10.42 -15.76 20.61
CA ALA A 141 -10.62 -17.01 21.33
C ALA A 141 -9.36 -17.45 22.09
N VAL A 142 -8.19 -17.46 21.46
CA VAL A 142 -6.92 -17.85 22.10
C VAL A 142 -6.60 -16.93 23.27
N PHE A 143 -6.69 -15.61 23.09
CA PHE A 143 -6.45 -14.66 24.17
C PHE A 143 -7.45 -14.80 25.32
N THR A 144 -8.73 -14.96 25.00
CA THR A 144 -9.80 -15.13 26.02
C THR A 144 -9.58 -16.42 26.78
N LEU A 145 -9.30 -17.53 26.08
CA LEU A 145 -9.00 -18.82 26.72
C LEU A 145 -7.76 -18.72 27.61
N THR A 146 -6.68 -18.09 27.13
CA THR A 146 -5.46 -17.89 27.90
C THR A 146 -5.74 -17.14 29.20
N LEU A 147 -6.55 -16.09 29.15
CA LEU A 147 -6.91 -15.30 30.32
C LEU A 147 -7.78 -16.11 31.30
N ILE A 148 -8.78 -16.85 30.79
CA ILE A 148 -9.67 -17.69 31.61
C ILE A 148 -8.85 -18.78 32.29
N PHE A 149 -8.03 -19.53 31.57
CA PHE A 149 -7.23 -20.61 32.12
C PHE A 149 -6.18 -20.11 33.13
N SER A 150 -5.61 -18.92 32.91
CA SER A 150 -4.68 -18.30 33.87
C SER A 150 -5.37 -17.95 35.18
N LEU A 151 -6.55 -17.34 35.12
CA LEU A 151 -7.34 -17.04 36.33
C LEU A 151 -7.80 -18.31 37.05
N LEU A 152 -8.20 -19.32 36.30
CA LEU A 152 -8.62 -20.62 36.84
C LEU A 152 -7.46 -21.34 37.51
N ALA A 153 -6.24 -21.30 36.93
CA ALA A 153 -5.04 -21.86 37.53
C ALA A 153 -4.70 -21.20 38.87
N ILE A 154 -4.79 -19.87 38.96
CA ILE A 154 -4.59 -19.12 40.21
C ILE A 154 -5.61 -19.50 41.25
N ALA A 155 -6.90 -19.54 40.88
CA ALA A 155 -7.99 -19.90 41.81
C ALA A 155 -7.84 -21.31 42.35
N ILE A 156 -7.52 -22.29 41.51
CA ILE A 156 -7.35 -23.68 41.95
C ILE A 156 -6.09 -23.86 42.79
N LEU A 157 -5.02 -23.15 42.46
CA LEU A 157 -3.82 -23.11 43.30
C LEU A 157 -4.15 -22.60 44.70
N PHE A 158 -4.95 -21.52 44.79
CA PHE A 158 -5.41 -20.99 46.07
C PHE A 158 -6.28 -22.02 46.86
N LEU A 159 -7.24 -22.69 46.19
CA LEU A 159 -8.07 -23.75 46.78
C LEU A 159 -7.21 -24.95 47.23
N TYR A 160 -6.17 -25.32 46.47
CA TYR A 160 -5.26 -26.37 46.87
C TYR A 160 -4.52 -26.03 48.18
N PHE A 161 -4.06 -24.79 48.34
CA PHE A 161 -3.41 -24.35 49.57
C PHE A 161 -4.36 -24.36 50.76
N CYS A 162 -5.64 -23.98 50.56
CA CYS A 162 -6.64 -23.94 51.62
C CYS A 162 -7.07 -25.35 52.05
N PHE A 163 -7.37 -26.23 51.12
CA PHE A 163 -8.01 -27.52 51.40
C PHE A 163 -7.07 -28.75 51.37
N LYS A 164 -5.87 -28.61 50.82
CA LYS A 164 -4.84 -29.69 50.67
C LYS A 164 -5.39 -30.99 50.07
N SER A 165 -6.45 -30.91 49.24
CA SER A 165 -7.13 -32.07 48.67
C SER A 165 -6.39 -32.59 47.43
N THR A 166 -6.29 -33.92 47.31
CA THR A 166 -5.70 -34.60 46.15
C THR A 166 -6.45 -34.28 44.86
N LEU A 167 -7.76 -34.05 44.96
CA LEU A 167 -8.62 -33.69 43.82
C LEU A 167 -8.17 -32.34 43.19
N PHE A 168 -7.99 -31.31 44.00
CA PHE A 168 -7.52 -30.01 43.50
C PHE A 168 -6.16 -30.06 42.88
N ARG A 169 -5.30 -30.95 43.35
CA ARG A 169 -4.01 -31.20 42.76
C ARG A 169 -4.11 -31.79 41.35
N ILE A 170 -4.98 -32.78 41.14
CA ILE A 170 -5.18 -33.39 39.81
C ILE A 170 -5.74 -32.36 38.85
N ILE A 171 -6.76 -31.62 39.26
CA ILE A 171 -7.35 -30.55 38.45
C ILE A 171 -6.30 -29.48 38.09
N TYR A 172 -5.45 -29.08 39.03
CA TYR A 172 -4.38 -28.12 38.79
C TYR A 172 -3.40 -28.61 37.71
N VAL A 173 -2.97 -29.89 37.77
CA VAL A 173 -2.08 -30.46 36.75
C VAL A 173 -2.71 -30.48 35.37
N ILE A 174 -4.01 -30.77 35.25
CA ILE A 174 -4.71 -30.74 33.96
C ILE A 174 -4.75 -29.30 33.40
N ILE A 175 -5.16 -28.32 34.20
CA ILE A 175 -5.23 -26.92 33.81
C ILE A 175 -3.85 -26.40 33.44
N TRP A 176 -2.84 -26.82 34.17
CA TRP A 176 -1.47 -26.46 33.92
C TRP A 176 -0.98 -26.95 32.53
N ASN A 177 -1.27 -28.19 32.15
CA ASN A 177 -0.92 -28.72 30.83
C ASN A 177 -1.62 -27.92 29.70
N ILE A 178 -2.91 -27.56 29.90
CA ILE A 178 -3.64 -26.72 28.95
C ILE A 178 -3.01 -25.32 28.86
N SER A 179 -2.66 -24.74 30.02
CA SER A 179 -1.99 -23.41 30.06
C SER A 179 -0.63 -23.42 29.36
N MET A 180 0.12 -24.52 29.44
CA MET A 180 1.39 -24.69 28.70
C MET A 180 1.17 -24.69 27.18
N LEU A 181 0.14 -25.40 26.70
CA LEU A 181 -0.20 -25.42 25.28
C LEU A 181 -0.59 -24.01 24.81
N LEU A 182 -1.45 -23.33 25.56
CA LEU A 182 -1.85 -21.94 25.25
C LEU A 182 -0.67 -20.96 25.28
N MET A 183 0.28 -21.14 26.21
CA MET A 183 1.51 -20.35 26.26
C MET A 183 2.32 -20.50 24.98
N ILE A 184 2.52 -21.74 24.51
CA ILE A 184 3.26 -22.01 23.26
C ILE A 184 2.54 -21.34 22.08
N LEU A 185 1.22 -21.49 21.98
CA LEU A 185 0.43 -20.85 20.93
C LEU A 185 0.56 -19.32 20.98
N THR A 186 0.45 -18.71 22.16
CA THR A 186 0.58 -17.26 22.33
C THR A 186 1.98 -16.74 21.95
N ILE A 187 3.04 -17.49 22.24
CA ILE A 187 4.40 -17.14 21.83
C ILE A 187 4.55 -17.25 20.30
N LEU A 188 4.05 -18.33 19.70
CA LEU A 188 4.10 -18.51 18.24
C LEU A 188 3.33 -17.38 17.52
N GLU A 189 2.16 -17.02 18.01
CA GLU A 189 1.42 -15.87 17.52
C GLU A 189 2.22 -14.58 17.64
N GLY A 190 2.82 -14.32 18.80
CA GLY A 190 3.64 -13.14 19.04
C GLY A 190 4.81 -13.02 18.09
N VAL A 191 5.51 -14.12 17.85
CA VAL A 191 6.63 -14.18 16.89
C VAL A 191 6.13 -13.94 15.47
N SER A 192 5.04 -14.59 15.07
CA SER A 192 4.47 -14.43 13.71
C SER A 192 4.06 -12.99 13.43
N PHE A 193 3.37 -12.33 14.36
CA PHE A 193 3.01 -10.91 14.18
C PHE A 193 4.19 -9.97 14.24
N GLY A 194 5.16 -10.25 15.09
CA GLY A 194 6.40 -9.49 15.15
C GLY A 194 7.15 -9.51 13.81
N ILE A 195 7.29 -10.70 13.23
CA ILE A 195 7.98 -10.88 11.93
C ILE A 195 7.19 -10.18 10.81
N VAL A 196 5.88 -10.43 10.71
CA VAL A 196 5.04 -9.81 9.68
C VAL A 196 5.05 -8.29 9.82
N GLY A 197 4.89 -7.76 11.03
CA GLY A 197 4.95 -6.32 11.28
C GLY A 197 6.30 -5.70 10.90
N TYR A 198 7.40 -6.40 11.19
CA TYR A 198 8.74 -5.97 10.81
C TYR A 198 8.92 -5.94 9.29
N ILE A 199 8.52 -7.01 8.59
CA ILE A 199 8.59 -7.08 7.12
C ILE A 199 7.79 -5.95 6.47
N PHE A 200 6.58 -5.65 6.98
CA PHE A 200 5.78 -4.54 6.47
C PHE A 200 6.42 -3.18 6.71
N SER A 201 6.96 -2.93 7.90
CA SER A 201 7.64 -1.67 8.20
C SER A 201 8.90 -1.47 7.35
N ASP A 202 9.66 -2.54 7.13
CA ASP A 202 10.86 -2.52 6.28
C ASP A 202 10.49 -2.32 4.80
N ALA A 203 9.45 -3.03 4.32
CA ALA A 203 8.94 -2.86 2.97
C ALA A 203 8.45 -1.43 2.68
N VAL A 204 7.83 -0.76 3.66
CA VAL A 204 7.44 0.65 3.54
C VAL A 204 8.64 1.57 3.40
N GLN A 205 9.69 1.35 4.20
CA GLN A 205 10.92 2.14 4.11
C GLN A 205 11.61 1.95 2.76
N VAL A 206 11.73 0.70 2.30
CA VAL A 206 12.29 0.36 0.99
C VAL A 206 11.43 0.96 -0.12
N GLY A 207 10.10 0.80 -0.07
CA GLY A 207 9.19 1.37 -1.05
C GLY A 207 9.27 2.90 -1.11
N ASN A 208 9.37 3.55 0.04
CA ASN A 208 9.53 4.99 0.11
C ASN A 208 10.87 5.46 -0.49
N TYR A 209 11.95 4.72 -0.25
CA TYR A 209 13.24 4.99 -0.87
C TYR A 209 13.20 4.80 -2.39
N ILE A 210 12.63 3.70 -2.87
CA ILE A 210 12.49 3.40 -4.31
C ILE A 210 11.75 4.52 -5.04
N LEU A 211 10.65 5.01 -4.44
CA LEU A 211 9.85 6.10 -5.00
C LEU A 211 10.37 7.50 -4.66
N SER A 212 11.53 7.61 -4.01
CA SER A 212 12.11 8.90 -3.65
C SER A 212 12.74 9.60 -4.84
N SER A 213 12.73 10.94 -4.84
CA SER A 213 13.43 11.75 -5.83
C SER A 213 14.93 11.45 -5.89
N GLU A 214 15.53 11.03 -4.79
CA GLU A 214 16.94 10.66 -4.69
C GLU A 214 17.25 9.41 -5.52
N ASN A 215 16.45 8.35 -5.36
CA ASN A 215 16.61 7.11 -6.13
C ASN A 215 16.25 7.33 -7.61
N LEU A 216 15.14 8.01 -7.90
CA LEU A 216 14.67 8.24 -9.28
C LEU A 216 15.64 9.07 -10.12
N LYS A 217 16.41 9.97 -9.50
CA LYS A 217 17.43 10.80 -10.16
C LYS A 217 18.83 10.21 -10.09
N SER A 218 19.00 9.05 -9.48
CA SER A 218 20.30 8.41 -9.38
C SER A 218 20.80 7.93 -10.74
N THR A 219 22.11 7.72 -10.86
CA THR A 219 22.72 7.17 -12.07
C THR A 219 22.38 5.69 -12.26
N ASP A 220 21.94 5.02 -11.20
CA ASP A 220 21.61 3.59 -11.15
C ASP A 220 20.41 3.37 -10.22
N PRO A 221 19.18 3.67 -10.67
CA PRO A 221 17.98 3.52 -9.86
C PRO A 221 17.66 2.04 -9.66
N ILE A 222 17.15 1.69 -8.47
CA ILE A 222 16.99 0.29 -8.05
C ILE A 222 15.99 -0.49 -8.90
N ILE A 223 14.91 0.14 -9.38
CA ILE A 223 13.83 -0.58 -10.10
C ILE A 223 13.71 -0.12 -11.56
N PHE A 224 14.04 1.15 -11.84
CA PHE A 224 13.80 1.73 -13.15
C PHE A 224 15.07 1.66 -13.99
N GLU A 225 14.98 1.05 -15.16
CA GLU A 225 16.08 1.10 -16.11
C GLU A 225 16.35 2.55 -16.52
N LYS A 226 17.61 2.87 -16.74
CA LYS A 226 18.07 4.22 -17.12
C LYS A 226 17.42 4.77 -18.41
N SER A 227 16.79 3.90 -19.19
CA SER A 227 16.09 4.23 -20.44
C SER A 227 14.68 4.79 -20.21
N ASP A 228 14.10 4.62 -19.04
CA ASP A 228 12.72 5.03 -18.75
C ASP A 228 12.68 6.37 -17.97
N ASN A 229 13.20 7.41 -18.64
CA ASN A 229 13.15 8.77 -18.09
C ASN A 229 11.74 9.30 -17.91
N TYR A 230 10.76 8.80 -18.69
CA TYR A 230 9.38 9.26 -18.61
C TYR A 230 8.71 8.82 -17.32
N THR A 231 8.73 7.51 -17.01
CA THR A 231 8.15 6.96 -15.78
C THR A 231 8.82 7.55 -14.54
N SER A 232 10.14 7.69 -14.57
CA SER A 232 10.89 8.31 -13.46
C SER A 232 10.46 9.77 -13.22
N ASN A 233 10.34 10.57 -14.29
CA ASN A 233 9.88 11.96 -14.21
C ASN A 233 8.41 12.05 -13.79
N LEU A 234 7.56 11.12 -14.25
CA LEU A 234 6.15 11.04 -13.86
C LEU A 234 6.02 10.81 -12.35
N ILE A 235 6.71 9.81 -11.81
CA ILE A 235 6.71 9.51 -10.38
C ILE A 235 7.29 10.68 -9.58
N ASP A 236 8.42 11.25 -10.00
CA ASP A 236 9.04 12.37 -9.28
C ASP A 236 8.12 13.60 -9.23
N THR A 237 7.47 13.92 -10.33
CA THR A 237 6.57 15.08 -10.42
C THR A 237 5.23 14.84 -9.73
N CYS A 238 4.60 13.70 -9.99
CA CYS A 238 3.25 13.41 -9.52
C CYS A 238 3.22 12.88 -8.09
N ALA A 239 4.13 11.99 -7.72
CA ALA A 239 4.14 11.36 -6.41
C ALA A 239 5.03 12.05 -5.37
N ASN A 240 6.05 12.82 -5.80
CA ASN A 240 6.95 13.52 -4.88
C ASN A 240 6.87 15.05 -4.99
N GLY A 241 6.55 15.56 -6.19
CA GLY A 241 6.60 16.97 -6.54
C GLY A 241 5.31 17.76 -6.28
N ASP A 242 5.12 18.77 -7.13
CA ASP A 242 3.97 19.69 -7.10
C ASP A 242 2.76 19.17 -7.89
N GLY A 243 2.88 18.03 -8.55
CA GLY A 243 1.83 17.42 -9.35
C GLY A 243 1.55 18.17 -10.67
N ASN A 244 2.44 19.04 -11.11
CA ASN A 244 2.25 19.74 -12.38
C ASN A 244 2.60 18.83 -13.56
N PHE A 245 1.57 18.30 -14.21
CA PHE A 245 1.69 17.33 -15.30
C PHE A 245 2.47 17.86 -16.52
N THR A 246 2.48 19.17 -16.76
CA THR A 246 3.24 19.76 -17.89
C THR A 246 4.76 19.56 -17.76
N LYS A 247 5.27 19.31 -16.56
CA LYS A 247 6.69 19.00 -16.34
C LYS A 247 7.08 17.59 -16.79
N VAL A 248 6.11 16.71 -16.92
CA VAL A 248 6.28 15.31 -17.28
C VAL A 248 6.21 15.11 -18.78
N VAL A 249 5.29 15.83 -19.44
CA VAL A 249 5.08 15.72 -20.88
C VAL A 249 6.28 16.34 -21.62
N GLU A 250 6.87 15.57 -22.53
CA GLU A 250 7.90 16.09 -23.41
C GLU A 250 7.35 17.28 -24.19
N GLY A 251 8.02 18.41 -24.11
CA GLY A 251 7.50 19.65 -24.70
C GLY A 251 6.58 20.48 -23.81
N GLY A 252 6.24 20.07 -22.58
CA GLY A 252 5.37 20.83 -21.68
C GLY A 252 5.85 22.24 -21.36
N ASN A 253 7.18 22.48 -21.40
CA ASN A 253 7.73 23.83 -21.33
C ASN A 253 7.38 24.68 -22.56
N LYS A 254 7.28 24.05 -23.75
CA LYS A 254 6.84 24.71 -24.99
C LYS A 254 5.38 25.10 -24.91
N LEU A 255 4.51 24.30 -24.26
CA LEU A 255 3.09 24.64 -24.07
C LEU A 255 2.93 25.96 -23.33
N ASN A 256 3.71 26.22 -22.29
CA ASN A 256 3.67 27.49 -21.56
C ASN A 256 4.19 28.66 -22.43
N GLN A 257 5.22 28.44 -23.24
CA GLN A 257 5.69 29.45 -24.20
C GLN A 257 4.64 29.70 -25.29
N ASN A 258 4.04 28.64 -25.80
CA ASN A 258 3.01 28.74 -26.82
C ASN A 258 1.74 29.44 -26.30
N LEU A 259 1.42 29.32 -25.02
CA LEU A 259 0.29 30.04 -24.42
C LEU A 259 0.42 31.58 -24.60
N GLU A 260 1.62 32.12 -24.39
CA GLU A 260 1.86 33.54 -24.59
C GLU A 260 1.87 33.91 -26.08
N ASN A 261 2.40 33.05 -26.96
CA ASN A 261 2.34 33.24 -28.42
C ASN A 261 0.88 33.25 -28.93
N TRP A 262 0.03 32.34 -28.42
CA TRP A 262 -1.40 32.31 -28.75
C TRP A 262 -2.11 33.62 -28.34
N LYS A 263 -1.86 34.14 -27.14
CA LYS A 263 -2.44 35.41 -26.68
C LYS A 263 -1.96 36.55 -27.54
N GLN A 264 -0.68 36.64 -27.83
CA GLN A 264 -0.11 37.72 -28.66
C GLN A 264 -0.65 37.69 -30.10
N ASN A 265 -0.74 36.50 -30.71
CA ASN A 265 -1.28 36.36 -32.05
C ASN A 265 -2.76 36.71 -32.09
N ARG A 266 -3.54 36.33 -31.09
CA ARG A 266 -4.94 36.72 -30.95
C ARG A 266 -5.12 38.22 -30.99
N GLU A 267 -4.42 38.98 -30.16
CA GLU A 267 -4.51 40.44 -30.10
C GLU A 267 -4.03 41.10 -31.41
N ASN A 268 -2.96 40.61 -32.01
CA ASN A 268 -2.45 41.09 -33.28
C ASN A 268 -3.49 40.90 -34.40
N TYR A 269 -4.17 39.72 -34.43
CA TYR A 269 -5.10 39.42 -35.49
C TYR A 269 -6.44 40.19 -35.30
N ILE A 270 -6.88 40.43 -34.07
CA ILE A 270 -7.99 41.33 -33.78
C ILE A 270 -7.68 42.77 -34.32
N THR A 271 -6.49 43.26 -34.02
CA THR A 271 -6.03 44.57 -34.47
C THR A 271 -5.97 44.63 -36.00
N THR A 272 -5.36 43.60 -36.63
CA THR A 272 -5.25 43.51 -38.10
C THR A 272 -6.65 43.47 -38.76
N LYS A 273 -7.54 42.64 -38.24
CA LYS A 273 -8.92 42.54 -38.72
C LYS A 273 -9.61 43.93 -38.75
N ASN A 274 -9.47 44.68 -37.65
CA ASN A 274 -10.10 45.98 -37.51
C ASN A 274 -9.59 47.00 -38.51
N ASN A 275 -8.31 46.88 -38.94
CA ASN A 275 -7.65 47.76 -39.85
C ASN A 275 -7.79 47.36 -41.34
N ILE A 276 -8.49 46.25 -41.64
CA ILE A 276 -8.71 45.84 -43.03
C ILE A 276 -9.68 46.83 -43.70
N ASN A 277 -9.21 47.44 -44.76
CA ASN A 277 -10.00 48.29 -45.64
C ASN A 277 -9.51 48.13 -47.10
N CYS A 278 -10.35 47.53 -47.93
CA CYS A 278 -10.02 47.17 -49.31
C CYS A 278 -10.60 48.12 -50.35
N ASN A 279 -11.23 49.21 -50.00
CA ASN A 279 -12.07 50.04 -50.90
C ASN A 279 -13.15 49.23 -51.66
N ASP A 280 -13.41 48.00 -51.21
CA ASP A 280 -14.45 47.06 -51.66
C ASP A 280 -15.03 46.38 -50.42
N ASP A 281 -16.28 46.71 -50.12
CA ASP A 281 -16.93 46.23 -48.90
C ASP A 281 -17.08 44.70 -48.90
N THR A 282 -17.33 44.10 -50.06
CA THR A 282 -17.48 42.64 -50.17
C THR A 282 -16.15 41.91 -49.81
N LYS A 283 -15.04 42.39 -50.38
CA LYS A 283 -13.69 41.82 -50.10
C LYS A 283 -13.24 42.11 -48.69
N THR A 284 -13.55 43.30 -48.19
CA THR A 284 -13.26 43.68 -46.80
C THR A 284 -13.97 42.75 -45.81
N ASN A 285 -15.28 42.54 -46.00
CA ASN A 285 -16.08 41.68 -45.15
C ASN A 285 -15.63 40.20 -45.22
N GLN A 286 -15.24 39.75 -46.39
CA GLN A 286 -14.75 38.39 -46.61
C GLN A 286 -13.42 38.17 -45.91
N LEU A 287 -12.44 39.06 -46.00
CA LEU A 287 -11.20 38.96 -45.28
C LEU A 287 -11.40 39.04 -43.77
N LYS A 288 -12.28 39.92 -43.29
CA LYS A 288 -12.66 39.99 -41.86
C LYS A 288 -13.25 38.68 -41.36
N ASN A 289 -14.12 38.03 -42.16
CA ASN A 289 -14.68 36.72 -41.81
C ASN A 289 -13.61 35.63 -41.70
N TYR A 290 -12.60 35.61 -42.55
CA TYR A 290 -11.49 34.70 -42.43
C TYR A 290 -10.65 34.95 -41.16
N TYR A 291 -10.44 36.20 -40.77
CA TYR A 291 -9.82 36.52 -39.50
C TYR A 291 -10.66 36.09 -38.29
N ASP A 292 -11.99 36.19 -38.38
CA ASP A 292 -12.88 35.68 -37.34
C ASP A 292 -12.75 34.17 -37.16
N GLN A 293 -12.66 33.43 -38.26
CA GLN A 293 -12.42 31.99 -38.22
C GLN A 293 -11.05 31.67 -37.62
N LEU A 294 -9.99 32.43 -38.02
CA LEU A 294 -8.65 32.26 -37.47
C LEU A 294 -8.60 32.55 -35.97
N ILE A 295 -9.22 33.61 -35.50
CA ILE A 295 -9.32 33.97 -34.10
C ILE A 295 -10.10 32.90 -33.32
N SER A 296 -11.15 32.33 -33.89
CA SER A 296 -11.91 31.25 -33.29
C SER A 296 -11.04 29.99 -33.04
N VAL A 297 -10.16 29.65 -34.01
CA VAL A 297 -9.21 28.54 -33.82
C VAL A 297 -8.16 28.86 -32.74
N ILE A 298 -7.72 30.11 -32.66
CA ILE A 298 -6.79 30.55 -31.61
C ILE A 298 -7.49 30.49 -30.23
N ASP A 299 -8.70 30.95 -30.10
CA ASP A 299 -9.48 30.89 -28.87
C ASP A 299 -9.62 29.42 -28.39
N GLN A 300 -9.95 28.52 -29.32
CA GLN A 300 -10.03 27.09 -29.04
C GLN A 300 -8.67 26.53 -28.61
N SER A 301 -7.58 26.95 -29.24
CA SER A 301 -6.20 26.52 -28.93
C SER A 301 -5.73 27.06 -27.57
N LEU A 302 -6.12 28.28 -27.20
CA LEU A 302 -5.90 28.85 -25.89
C LEU A 302 -6.60 28.05 -24.79
N ASP A 303 -7.89 27.70 -24.99
CA ASP A 303 -8.63 26.89 -24.03
C ASP A 303 -8.00 25.50 -23.85
N MET A 304 -7.59 24.87 -24.93
CA MET A 304 -6.88 23.58 -24.89
C MET A 304 -5.56 23.68 -24.12
N THR A 305 -4.74 24.67 -24.45
CA THR A 305 -3.45 24.88 -23.79
C THR A 305 -3.63 25.17 -22.31
N TYR A 306 -4.61 26.00 -21.96
CA TYR A 306 -4.97 26.29 -20.58
C TYR A 306 -5.44 25.03 -19.81
N ASN A 307 -6.26 24.21 -20.45
CA ASN A 307 -6.76 22.98 -19.86
C ASN A 307 -5.63 22.00 -19.55
N ILE A 308 -4.61 21.89 -20.42
CA ILE A 308 -3.44 21.02 -20.21
C ILE A 308 -2.51 21.59 -19.14
N THR A 309 -2.22 22.89 -19.18
CA THR A 309 -1.31 23.53 -18.23
C THR A 309 -1.83 23.50 -16.79
N ASN A 310 -3.15 23.37 -16.60
CA ASN A 310 -3.81 23.22 -15.31
C ASN A 310 -4.09 21.77 -14.92
N VAL A 311 -3.62 20.79 -15.70
CA VAL A 311 -3.75 19.37 -15.30
C VAL A 311 -2.83 19.10 -14.14
N SER A 312 -3.39 18.57 -13.06
CA SER A 312 -2.63 18.16 -11.87
C SER A 312 -2.73 16.65 -11.68
N CYS A 313 -1.61 16.04 -11.39
CA CYS A 313 -1.49 14.66 -10.95
C CYS A 313 -1.15 14.55 -9.45
N SER A 314 -1.47 15.58 -8.67
CA SER A 314 -1.20 15.62 -7.22
C SER A 314 -1.95 14.54 -6.43
N PHE A 315 -3.00 13.93 -7.01
CA PHE A 315 -3.67 12.78 -6.42
C PHE A 315 -2.69 11.64 -6.12
N ALA A 316 -1.73 11.37 -7.03
CA ALA A 316 -0.75 10.30 -6.83
C ALA A 316 0.14 10.50 -5.59
N LYS A 317 0.43 11.76 -5.22
CA LYS A 317 1.15 12.07 -3.98
C LYS A 317 0.31 11.78 -2.74
N ASN A 318 -0.96 12.14 -2.79
CA ASN A 318 -1.88 11.88 -1.69
C ASN A 318 -2.05 10.37 -1.47
N ASP A 319 -2.23 9.62 -2.55
CA ASP A 319 -2.44 8.19 -2.54
C ASP A 319 -1.20 7.44 -2.04
N LYS A 320 -0.02 7.81 -2.53
CA LYS A 320 1.27 7.32 -2.00
C LYS A 320 1.37 7.56 -0.50
N ASN A 321 1.05 8.76 -0.03
CA ASN A 321 1.18 9.10 1.38
C ASN A 321 0.18 8.31 2.25
N ILE A 322 -1.06 8.14 1.79
CA ILE A 322 -2.06 7.31 2.49
C ILE A 322 -1.56 5.87 2.56
N PHE A 323 -1.15 5.28 1.44
CA PHE A 323 -0.63 3.91 1.39
C PHE A 323 0.54 3.69 2.34
N LEU A 324 1.57 4.54 2.26
CA LEU A 324 2.76 4.44 3.11
C LEU A 324 2.42 4.61 4.60
N ASN A 325 1.55 5.57 4.93
CA ASN A 325 1.14 5.82 6.32
C ASN A 325 0.33 4.66 6.90
N GLU A 326 -0.61 4.10 6.14
CA GLU A 326 -1.40 2.95 6.58
C GLU A 326 -0.54 1.69 6.74
N ALA A 327 0.36 1.43 5.79
CA ALA A 327 1.26 0.29 5.86
C ALA A 327 2.25 0.41 7.02
N ASP A 328 2.85 1.60 7.26
CA ASP A 328 3.75 1.85 8.40
C ASP A 328 3.00 1.71 9.75
N THR A 329 1.80 2.30 9.83
CA THR A 329 0.95 2.19 11.02
C THR A 329 0.58 0.72 11.29
N GLY A 330 0.28 -0.05 10.26
CA GLY A 330 0.03 -1.48 10.34
C GLY A 330 1.25 -2.26 10.82
N GLY A 331 2.42 -1.97 10.28
CA GLY A 331 3.71 -2.55 10.67
C GLY A 331 4.03 -2.30 12.14
N ILE A 332 3.98 -1.05 12.59
CA ILE A 332 4.24 -0.67 13.98
C ILE A 332 3.27 -1.36 14.95
N LYS A 333 1.98 -1.40 14.61
CA LYS A 333 0.97 -2.09 15.43
C LYS A 333 1.23 -3.59 15.49
N GLY A 334 1.65 -4.22 14.39
CA GLY A 334 2.04 -5.63 14.33
C GLY A 334 3.21 -5.96 15.25
N ILE A 335 4.27 -5.14 15.21
CA ILE A 335 5.43 -5.28 16.10
C ILE A 335 5.00 -5.15 17.58
N GLY A 336 4.18 -4.14 17.88
CA GLY A 336 3.66 -3.93 19.23
C GLY A 336 2.84 -5.12 19.75
N LEU A 337 1.98 -5.69 18.91
CA LEU A 337 1.24 -6.91 19.23
C LEU A 337 2.13 -8.10 19.45
N GLY A 338 3.13 -8.30 18.58
CA GLY A 338 4.12 -9.35 18.71
C GLY A 338 4.84 -9.27 20.05
N ALA A 339 5.33 -8.10 20.41
CA ALA A 339 6.01 -7.86 21.69
C ALA A 339 5.09 -8.12 22.88
N CYS A 340 3.85 -7.63 22.85
CA CYS A 340 2.89 -7.88 23.92
C CYS A 340 2.54 -9.36 24.07
N SER A 341 2.31 -10.08 22.98
CA SER A 341 2.01 -11.51 23.00
C SER A 341 3.18 -12.32 23.54
N PHE A 342 4.41 -11.97 23.12
CA PHE A 342 5.64 -12.59 23.62
C PHE A 342 5.82 -12.39 25.12
N LEU A 343 5.62 -11.14 25.62
CA LEU A 343 5.69 -10.84 27.05
C LEU A 343 4.63 -11.63 27.86
N VAL A 344 3.40 -11.69 27.37
CA VAL A 344 2.34 -12.49 28.00
C VAL A 344 2.74 -13.96 28.07
N GLY A 345 3.30 -14.50 26.98
CA GLY A 345 3.82 -15.87 26.95
C GLY A 345 4.90 -16.13 28.01
N ILE A 346 5.87 -15.19 28.15
CA ILE A 346 6.92 -15.29 29.17
C ILE A 346 6.31 -15.25 30.58
N PHE A 347 5.42 -14.32 30.88
CA PHE A 347 4.76 -14.23 32.20
C PHE A 347 3.98 -15.50 32.55
N LEU A 348 3.25 -16.06 31.58
CA LEU A 348 2.58 -17.35 31.74
C LEU A 348 3.59 -18.47 32.03
N GLY A 349 4.72 -18.52 31.32
CA GLY A 349 5.78 -19.47 31.54
C GLY A 349 6.35 -19.39 32.95
N ILE A 350 6.65 -18.20 33.43
CA ILE A 350 7.12 -17.98 34.81
C ILE A 350 6.09 -18.46 35.83
N SER A 351 4.81 -18.13 35.64
CA SER A 351 3.72 -18.53 36.53
C SER A 351 3.57 -20.05 36.57
N VAL A 352 3.72 -20.71 35.44
CA VAL A 352 3.71 -22.16 35.28
C VAL A 352 4.86 -22.83 36.05
N VAL A 353 6.11 -22.35 35.83
CA VAL A 353 7.30 -22.88 36.52
C VAL A 353 7.17 -22.67 38.04
N ALA A 354 6.75 -21.50 38.47
CA ALA A 354 6.53 -21.22 39.89
C ALA A 354 5.49 -22.18 40.50
N GLY A 355 4.40 -22.44 39.78
CA GLY A 355 3.37 -23.42 40.20
C GLY A 355 3.89 -24.82 40.35
N ILE A 356 4.75 -25.31 39.42
CA ILE A 356 5.40 -26.64 39.54
C ILE A 356 6.27 -26.71 40.80
N LEU A 357 7.14 -25.71 40.94
CA LEU A 357 8.08 -25.67 42.06
C LEU A 357 7.35 -25.69 43.41
N LEU A 358 6.24 -24.94 43.51
CA LEU A 358 5.40 -24.96 44.73
C LEU A 358 4.73 -26.31 44.96
N VAL A 359 4.16 -26.94 43.96
CA VAL A 359 3.52 -28.26 44.08
C VAL A 359 4.54 -29.31 44.41
N HIS A 360 5.76 -29.30 43.82
CA HIS A 360 6.82 -30.22 44.10
C HIS A 360 7.38 -30.05 45.52
N LYS A 361 7.61 -28.82 45.96
CA LYS A 361 8.10 -28.54 47.33
C LYS A 361 7.18 -29.03 48.41
N TYR A 362 5.90 -29.02 48.21
CA TYR A 362 4.88 -29.52 49.20
C TYR A 362 4.65 -31.03 49.08
N GLN A 363 5.26 -31.76 48.13
CA GLN A 363 5.17 -33.22 48.05
C GLN A 363 6.25 -33.97 48.90
N LEU A 364 7.36 -33.33 49.24
CA LEU A 364 8.51 -33.95 49.85
C LEU A 364 8.33 -34.39 51.33
N PRO A 365 7.42 -33.91 52.18
CA PRO A 365 7.34 -34.34 53.56
C PRO A 365 6.56 -35.63 53.81
N SER A 366 5.69 -36.09 52.90
CA SER A 366 4.77 -37.20 53.19
C SER A 366 5.39 -38.60 53.09
N ASN A 367 6.40 -38.78 52.29
CA ASN A 367 6.92 -40.11 51.99
C ASN A 367 8.04 -40.59 52.96
N ASN A 368 8.69 -39.68 53.66
CA ASN A 368 9.73 -40.06 54.60
C ASN A 368 9.16 -40.56 55.94
N ASN A 369 7.99 -40.09 56.36
CA ASN A 369 7.37 -40.56 57.60
C ASN A 369 6.71 -41.93 57.45
N GLU A 370 6.21 -42.31 56.28
CA GLU A 370 5.71 -43.68 56.05
C GLU A 370 6.81 -44.68 55.83
N ARG A 371 7.89 -44.28 55.18
CA ARG A 371 9.07 -45.15 55.02
C ARG A 371 9.78 -45.45 56.37
N ASN A 372 9.88 -44.43 57.23
CA ASN A 372 10.41 -44.62 58.59
C ASN A 372 9.48 -45.40 59.48
N LYS A 373 8.13 -45.27 59.32
CA LYS A 373 7.20 -46.15 60.06
C LYS A 373 7.24 -47.60 59.61
N ASN A 374 7.42 -47.85 58.32
CA ASN A 374 7.55 -49.21 57.80
C ASN A 374 8.94 -49.83 58.13
N MET A 375 10.03 -49.08 58.13
CA MET A 375 11.34 -49.57 58.60
C MET A 375 11.32 -49.91 60.09
N ASN A 376 10.74 -49.05 60.95
CA ASN A 376 10.64 -49.34 62.36
C ASN A 376 9.74 -50.55 62.68
N ASN A 377 8.70 -50.80 61.85
CA ASN A 377 7.86 -51.98 62.03
C ASN A 377 8.51 -53.28 61.51
N THR A 378 9.39 -53.21 60.51
CA THR A 378 10.14 -54.36 60.01
C THR A 378 11.26 -54.79 61.00
N ASP A 379 12.00 -53.82 61.54
CA ASP A 379 13.03 -54.08 62.55
C ASP A 379 12.47 -54.68 63.88
N VAL A 380 11.27 -54.24 64.29
CA VAL A 380 10.57 -54.77 65.48
C VAL A 380 10.07 -56.19 65.24
N ASN A 381 9.66 -56.58 64.05
CA ASN A 381 9.20 -57.91 63.71
C ASN A 381 10.39 -58.87 63.49
N GLU A 382 11.47 -58.45 62.86
CA GLU A 382 12.70 -59.28 62.76
C GLU A 382 13.35 -59.53 64.12
N SER A 383 13.34 -58.56 65.03
CA SER A 383 13.83 -58.77 66.40
C SER A 383 12.95 -59.75 67.20
N ARG A 384 11.65 -59.85 66.94
CA ARG A 384 10.77 -60.85 67.57
C ARG A 384 10.86 -62.23 66.97
N GLU A 385 11.16 -62.39 65.70
CA GLU A 385 11.42 -63.71 65.10
C GLU A 385 12.76 -64.28 65.50
N ASN A 386 13.84 -63.51 65.64
CA ASN A 386 15.12 -63.93 66.09
C ASN A 386 15.14 -64.39 67.58
N ILE A 387 14.30 -63.87 68.43
CA ILE A 387 14.11 -64.34 69.82
C ILE A 387 13.34 -65.65 69.88
N ARG A 388 12.51 -65.99 68.89
CA ARG A 388 11.77 -67.27 68.81
C ARG A 388 12.61 -68.43 68.21
N GLN A 389 13.59 -68.16 67.40
CA GLN A 389 14.47 -69.20 66.76
C GLN A 389 15.75 -69.52 67.55
N GLY A 390 16.11 -68.77 68.59
CA GLY A 390 17.28 -68.96 69.42
C GLY A 390 17.23 -70.14 70.40
N ASN A 391 16.07 -70.88 70.47
CA ASN A 391 15.89 -71.97 71.45
C ASN A 391 15.86 -73.41 70.87
N ASN A 392 16.15 -73.58 69.58
CA ASN A 392 16.24 -74.94 69.03
C ASN A 392 17.29 -74.98 67.91
N ALA A 393 18.53 -75.38 68.31
CA ALA A 393 19.37 -76.26 67.52
C ALA A 393 20.80 -76.25 68.06
N GLN A 394 21.09 -77.23 68.90
CA GLN A 394 22.40 -77.87 68.95
C GLN A 394 22.58 -78.74 67.71
N ASN A 395 23.74 -78.54 67.10
CA ASN A 395 24.66 -79.58 66.58
C ASN A 395 25.00 -79.54 65.07
N PRO A 396 26.11 -80.08 64.67
CA PRO A 396 27.03 -79.37 63.83
C PRO A 396 27.28 -80.15 62.50
N ASN A 397 28.09 -79.63 61.69
CA ASN A 397 28.99 -80.33 60.77
C ASN A 397 28.90 -79.86 59.27
N MET A 398 30.06 -79.53 58.86
CA MET A 398 30.67 -79.86 57.59
C MET A 398 30.31 -79.01 56.34
N MET A 399 31.33 -78.32 55.95
CA MET A 399 32.25 -78.62 54.82
C MET A 399 31.79 -78.18 53.42
N PHE A 400 32.77 -77.56 52.82
CA PHE A 400 33.17 -77.50 51.40
C PHE A 400 32.50 -76.52 50.45
N GLN A 401 33.31 -75.58 50.02
CA GLN A 401 34.11 -75.46 48.80
C GLN A 401 33.39 -74.68 47.60
N ASN A 402 34.14 -73.69 47.20
CA ASN A 402 34.49 -73.26 45.81
C ASN A 402 33.37 -73.01 44.77
N LYS A 403 33.25 -71.85 44.26
CA LYS A 403 34.00 -71.16 43.22
C LYS A 403 33.55 -69.72 43.09
#